data_5107a22b1c3654f80e1378cdfedf0f57
#
_entry.id   5107a22b1c3654f80e1378cdfedf0f57
#
_cell.length_a   1.000
_cell.length_b   1.000
_cell.length_c   1.000
_cell.angle_alpha   90.00
_cell.angle_beta   90.00
_cell.angle_gamma   90.00
#
_symmetry.space_group_name_H-M   'P 1'
#
loop_
_entity.id
_entity.type
_entity.pdbx_description
1 polymer ?
#
loop_
_entity_poly.entity_id
_entity_poly.type
_entity_poly.pdbx_seq_one_letter_code
_entity_poly.pdbx_strand_id
1 'polypeptide(L)'
;LLGRPDIALFKASSTHRPSVATVDPALNQVKSIMATLPDIDIERHAVIEIRDRQDRQLVTMIEVFSPSNKRYGPDREQYLMKRSTMMFSTASIVEIDLLRGGPRLPLNDLPSCDYCVTVFRKSNAPKIEAWPIGLRDPLPNIPIPLKGDFPDATLDLSAIIHRVYDAAGYEDYLYESQPEPPLEGADLEWAQTFIRS
;
A
#
# COMPACT_ATOMS: atom_id res chain seq x y z
N LEU A 1 -19.80 -13.02 23.86
CA LEU A 1 -20.04 -14.47 23.80
C LEU A 1 -19.31 -15.00 22.56
N LEU A 2 -18.14 -15.56 22.78
CA LEU A 2 -17.33 -16.20 21.75
C LEU A 2 -17.86 -17.63 21.53
N GLY A 3 -18.39 -17.89 20.33
CA GLY A 3 -18.81 -19.23 19.92
C GLY A 3 -17.58 -20.15 19.74
N ARG A 4 -17.64 -21.31 20.37
CA ARG A 4 -16.67 -22.39 20.19
C ARG A 4 -16.95 -23.09 18.84
N PRO A 5 -15.94 -23.52 18.10
CA PRO A 5 -16.18 -24.35 16.92
C PRO A 5 -16.59 -25.76 17.36
N ASP A 6 -17.73 -26.22 16.84
CA ASP A 6 -18.20 -27.60 17.04
C ASP A 6 -17.34 -28.56 16.19
N ILE A 7 -16.57 -29.39 16.91
CA ILE A 7 -15.89 -30.54 16.28
C ILE A 7 -16.88 -31.71 16.32
N ALA A 8 -17.46 -32.05 15.19
CA ALA A 8 -18.28 -33.25 15.06
C ALA A 8 -17.40 -34.49 14.92
N LEU A 9 -17.38 -35.32 15.97
CA LEU A 9 -16.75 -36.64 15.94
C LEU A 9 -17.75 -37.62 15.32
N PHE A 10 -17.46 -38.08 14.11
CA PHE A 10 -18.21 -39.18 13.48
C PHE A 10 -17.72 -40.49 14.05
N LYS A 11 -18.62 -41.20 14.76
CA LYS A 11 -18.41 -42.55 15.25
C LYS A 11 -18.68 -43.53 14.11
N ALA A 12 -17.64 -44.11 13.52
CA ALA A 12 -17.80 -45.13 12.50
C ALA A 12 -18.20 -46.47 13.18
N SER A 13 -19.36 -47.00 12.79
CA SER A 13 -19.78 -48.34 13.16
C SER A 13 -18.98 -49.37 12.36
N SER A 14 -18.21 -50.20 13.02
CA SER A 14 -17.42 -51.27 12.41
C SER A 14 -18.24 -52.56 12.27
N THR A 15 -18.40 -53.03 11.04
CA THR A 15 -18.55 -54.45 10.75
C THR A 15 -18.05 -54.74 9.37
N HIS A 16 -16.78 -54.99 9.25
CA HIS A 16 -16.15 -55.96 8.34
C HIS A 16 -14.63 -55.86 8.51
N ARG A 17 -14.00 -56.93 9.01
CA ARG A 17 -12.55 -57.05 9.01
C ARG A 17 -12.12 -57.64 7.65
N PRO A 18 -11.48 -56.89 6.79
CA PRO A 18 -10.64 -57.53 5.76
C PRO A 18 -9.31 -57.89 6.40
N SER A 19 -8.82 -59.10 6.05
CA SER A 19 -7.49 -59.60 6.35
C SER A 19 -6.42 -58.58 6.00
N VAL A 20 -5.71 -58.07 6.96
CA VAL A 20 -4.59 -57.16 6.76
C VAL A 20 -3.40 -58.00 6.27
N ALA A 21 -3.07 -57.86 4.99
CA ALA A 21 -1.76 -58.23 4.51
C ALA A 21 -0.72 -57.41 5.28
N THR A 22 0.18 -58.08 5.98
CA THR A 22 1.31 -57.44 6.66
C THR A 22 2.22 -56.83 5.61
N VAL A 23 2.07 -55.51 5.37
CA VAL A 23 3.03 -54.75 4.63
C VAL A 23 4.20 -54.43 5.55
N ASP A 24 5.39 -54.88 5.15
CA ASP A 24 6.64 -54.62 5.87
C ASP A 24 6.82 -53.11 6.08
N PRO A 25 6.89 -52.59 7.32
CA PRO A 25 6.96 -51.16 7.57
C PRO A 25 8.30 -50.50 7.14
N ALA A 26 9.26 -51.30 6.64
CA ALA A 26 10.58 -50.81 6.27
C ALA A 26 10.69 -50.25 4.83
N LEU A 27 9.67 -50.37 3.97
CA LEU A 27 9.83 -50.16 2.53
C LEU A 27 9.25 -48.86 1.96
N ASN A 28 8.73 -47.91 2.77
CA ASN A 28 8.29 -46.62 2.20
C ASN A 28 8.19 -45.51 3.27
N GLN A 29 9.24 -45.26 4.04
CA GLN A 29 9.30 -44.03 4.82
C GLN A 29 9.87 -42.90 3.96
N VAL A 30 8.98 -42.02 3.46
CA VAL A 30 9.41 -40.74 2.92
C VAL A 30 10.03 -39.94 4.07
N LYS A 31 11.33 -39.65 3.96
CA LYS A 31 12.03 -38.85 4.96
C LYS A 31 11.57 -37.39 4.89
N SER A 32 11.22 -36.80 6.01
CA SER A 32 10.98 -35.37 6.10
C SER A 32 12.28 -34.63 5.86
N ILE A 33 12.17 -33.48 5.14
CA ILE A 33 13.25 -32.54 4.97
C ILE A 33 12.89 -31.23 5.69
N MET A 34 13.91 -30.54 6.17
CA MET A 34 13.74 -29.16 6.62
C MET A 34 13.77 -28.25 5.39
N ALA A 35 12.70 -27.50 5.16
CA ALA A 35 12.64 -26.47 4.15
C ALA A 35 12.56 -25.12 4.86
N THR A 36 13.17 -24.09 4.28
CA THR A 36 13.09 -22.73 4.78
C THR A 36 11.92 -22.05 4.08
N LEU A 37 11.08 -21.37 4.85
CA LEU A 37 10.08 -20.48 4.26
C LEU A 37 10.79 -19.35 3.53
N PRO A 38 10.24 -18.91 2.39
CA PRO A 38 10.75 -17.71 1.74
C PRO A 38 10.62 -16.52 2.69
N ASP A 39 11.53 -15.57 2.62
CA ASP A 39 11.39 -14.29 3.31
C ASP A 39 10.08 -13.64 2.84
N ILE A 40 9.15 -13.49 3.78
CA ILE A 40 7.90 -12.79 3.53
C ILE A 40 8.20 -11.32 3.81
N ASP A 41 8.45 -10.57 2.76
CA ASP A 41 8.50 -9.12 2.82
C ASP A 41 7.06 -8.63 3.07
N ILE A 42 6.74 -8.35 4.34
CA ILE A 42 5.43 -7.84 4.72
C ILE A 42 5.42 -6.35 4.41
N GLU A 43 5.18 -6.00 3.15
CA GLU A 43 4.88 -4.62 2.79
C GLU A 43 3.57 -4.19 3.48
N ARG A 44 3.69 -3.20 4.34
CA ARG A 44 2.53 -2.61 5.02
C ARG A 44 1.97 -1.51 4.14
N HIS A 45 0.80 -1.74 3.57
CA HIS A 45 0.06 -0.70 2.88
C HIS A 45 -0.56 0.25 3.92
N ALA A 46 -0.15 1.52 3.88
CA ALA A 46 -0.74 2.53 4.75
C ALA A 46 -2.01 3.08 4.12
N VAL A 47 -3.16 2.62 4.59
CA VAL A 47 -4.50 3.08 4.18
C VAL A 47 -5.21 3.71 5.35
N ILE A 48 -5.72 4.93 5.15
CA ILE A 48 -6.58 5.63 6.11
C ILE A 48 -7.98 5.69 5.52
N GLU A 49 -8.97 5.22 6.27
CA GLU A 49 -10.37 5.28 5.89
C GLU A 49 -11.11 6.32 6.74
N ILE A 50 -11.69 7.29 6.08
CA ILE A 50 -12.62 8.24 6.69
C ILE A 50 -14.02 7.71 6.49
N ARG A 51 -14.70 7.38 7.58
CA ARG A 51 -16.04 6.81 7.54
C ARG A 51 -17.04 7.73 8.23
N ASP A 52 -18.24 7.79 7.68
CA ASP A 52 -19.34 8.47 8.33
C ASP A 52 -19.62 7.87 9.71
N ARG A 53 -19.90 8.75 10.67
CA ARG A 53 -20.09 8.33 12.07
C ARG A 53 -21.42 7.59 12.29
N GLN A 54 -22.45 7.93 11.51
CA GLN A 54 -23.80 7.41 11.71
C GLN A 54 -24.00 6.05 11.04
N ASP A 55 -23.69 5.98 9.73
CA ASP A 55 -23.97 4.80 8.92
C ASP A 55 -22.71 3.99 8.58
N ARG A 56 -21.52 4.43 9.04
CA ARG A 56 -20.22 3.78 8.81
C ARG A 56 -19.83 3.65 7.34
N GLN A 57 -20.54 4.33 6.44
CA GLN A 57 -20.14 4.35 5.04
C GLN A 57 -18.77 4.98 4.86
N LEU A 58 -17.99 4.42 3.92
CA LEU A 58 -16.71 4.98 3.53
C LEU A 58 -16.94 6.29 2.76
N VAL A 59 -16.35 7.36 3.25
CA VAL A 59 -16.40 8.71 2.66
C VAL A 59 -15.18 8.96 1.81
N THR A 60 -13.99 8.74 2.39
CA THR A 60 -12.72 8.95 1.71
C THR A 60 -11.72 7.89 2.13
N MET A 61 -11.01 7.35 1.17
CA MET A 61 -9.84 6.51 1.36
C MET A 61 -8.59 7.31 1.01
N ILE A 62 -7.61 7.31 1.92
CA ILE A 62 -6.28 7.91 1.68
C ILE A 62 -5.27 6.77 1.64
N GLU A 63 -4.53 6.67 0.56
CA GLU A 63 -3.50 5.65 0.36
C GLU A 63 -2.15 6.28 0.06
N VAL A 64 -1.14 5.93 0.85
CA VAL A 64 0.26 6.30 0.61
C VAL A 64 0.91 5.14 -0.13
N PHE A 65 1.52 5.42 -1.28
CA PHE A 65 2.10 4.39 -2.13
C PHE A 65 3.32 3.75 -1.51
N SER A 66 3.37 2.43 -1.61
CA SER A 66 4.55 1.62 -1.41
C SER A 66 5.20 1.26 -2.76
N PRO A 67 6.46 0.79 -2.77
CA PRO A 67 7.11 0.34 -4.00
C PRO A 67 6.33 -0.75 -4.75
N SER A 68 5.61 -1.64 -4.06
CA SER A 68 4.78 -2.68 -4.69
C SER A 68 3.62 -2.12 -5.51
N ASN A 69 3.02 -1.00 -5.09
CA ASN A 69 1.96 -0.34 -5.88
C ASN A 69 2.46 0.16 -7.24
N LYS A 70 3.79 0.37 -7.38
CA LYS A 70 4.41 0.92 -8.58
C LYS A 70 5.17 -0.11 -9.41
N ARG A 71 5.75 -1.11 -8.79
CA ARG A 71 6.50 -2.16 -9.49
C ARG A 71 5.56 -2.99 -10.36
N TYR A 72 5.91 -3.20 -11.63
CA TYR A 72 5.14 -4.08 -12.50
C TYR A 72 5.03 -5.48 -11.89
N GLY A 73 3.82 -6.03 -11.88
CA GLY A 73 3.55 -7.34 -11.32
C GLY A 73 2.17 -7.44 -10.66
N PRO A 74 1.90 -8.58 -10.01
CA PRO A 74 0.58 -8.88 -9.44
C PRO A 74 0.08 -7.84 -8.44
N ASP A 75 0.94 -7.31 -7.60
CA ASP A 75 0.57 -6.35 -6.54
C ASP A 75 0.06 -5.04 -7.15
N ARG A 76 0.76 -4.54 -8.19
CA ARG A 76 0.31 -3.35 -8.92
C ARG A 76 -1.01 -3.60 -9.64
N GLU A 77 -1.18 -4.76 -10.25
CA GLU A 77 -2.43 -5.14 -10.92
C GLU A 77 -3.58 -5.22 -9.92
N GLN A 78 -3.36 -5.83 -8.77
CA GLN A 78 -4.33 -5.90 -7.69
C GLN A 78 -4.69 -4.49 -7.19
N TYR A 79 -3.69 -3.62 -7.02
CA TYR A 79 -3.91 -2.23 -6.64
C TYR A 79 -4.80 -1.51 -7.67
N LEU A 80 -4.48 -1.61 -8.96
CA LEU A 80 -5.25 -0.96 -10.03
C LEU A 80 -6.70 -1.49 -10.11
N MET A 81 -6.91 -2.78 -9.85
CA MET A 81 -8.26 -3.35 -9.76
C MET A 81 -9.03 -2.80 -8.56
N LYS A 82 -8.40 -2.76 -7.37
CA LYS A 82 -8.97 -2.14 -6.16
C LYS A 82 -9.34 -0.69 -6.44
N ARG A 83 -8.41 0.08 -7.01
CA ARG A 83 -8.61 1.48 -7.39
C ARG A 83 -9.81 1.66 -8.31
N SER A 84 -9.89 0.86 -9.37
CA SER A 84 -11.01 0.87 -10.31
C SER A 84 -12.33 0.61 -9.58
N THR A 85 -12.40 -0.43 -8.76
CA THR A 85 -13.59 -0.76 -7.97
C THR A 85 -14.02 0.40 -7.07
N MET A 86 -13.05 1.06 -6.42
CA MET A 86 -13.32 2.21 -5.55
C MET A 86 -13.86 3.42 -6.34
N MET A 87 -13.37 3.66 -7.56
CA MET A 87 -13.87 4.74 -8.42
C MET A 87 -15.34 4.54 -8.86
N PHE A 88 -15.83 3.31 -8.84
CA PHE A 88 -17.26 3.02 -9.05
C PHE A 88 -18.10 3.17 -7.78
N SER A 89 -17.51 3.25 -6.61
CA SER A 89 -18.20 3.49 -5.34
C SER A 89 -18.60 4.95 -5.18
N THR A 90 -19.20 5.29 -4.04
CA THR A 90 -19.54 6.66 -3.66
C THR A 90 -18.39 7.38 -2.94
N ALA A 91 -17.33 6.66 -2.57
CA ALA A 91 -16.21 7.20 -1.83
C ALA A 91 -15.27 8.04 -2.70
N SER A 92 -14.64 9.01 -2.09
CA SER A 92 -13.50 9.73 -2.66
C SER A 92 -12.20 8.98 -2.40
N ILE A 93 -11.20 9.19 -3.25
CA ILE A 93 -9.90 8.55 -3.13
C ILE A 93 -8.82 9.63 -3.16
N VAL A 94 -7.92 9.58 -2.18
CA VAL A 94 -6.70 10.39 -2.17
C VAL A 94 -5.52 9.44 -2.27
N GLU A 95 -4.70 9.62 -3.29
CA GLU A 95 -3.53 8.79 -3.56
C GLU A 95 -2.28 9.66 -3.45
N ILE A 96 -1.34 9.27 -2.59
CA ILE A 96 -0.13 10.02 -2.30
C ILE A 96 1.07 9.20 -2.76
N ASP A 97 1.63 9.55 -3.91
CA ASP A 97 2.83 8.92 -4.48
C ASP A 97 4.05 9.82 -4.27
N LEU A 98 4.78 9.59 -3.19
CA LEU A 98 6.06 10.24 -2.89
C LEU A 98 7.26 9.37 -3.26
N LEU A 99 7.10 8.45 -4.21
CA LEU A 99 8.15 7.58 -4.71
C LEU A 99 8.60 8.06 -6.09
N ARG A 100 9.88 8.45 -6.25
CA ARG A 100 10.45 8.81 -7.55
C ARG A 100 10.48 7.64 -8.52
N GLY A 101 10.82 6.45 -8.04
CA GLY A 101 10.92 5.24 -8.85
C GLY A 101 9.55 4.68 -9.27
N GLY A 102 9.58 3.89 -10.35
CA GLY A 102 8.42 3.20 -10.91
C GLY A 102 7.46 4.09 -11.71
N PRO A 103 6.53 3.49 -12.46
CA PRO A 103 5.58 4.23 -13.28
C PRO A 103 4.56 4.98 -12.42
N ARG A 104 4.12 6.13 -12.91
CA ARG A 104 2.98 6.86 -12.35
C ARG A 104 1.67 6.12 -12.60
N LEU A 105 0.62 6.51 -11.88
CA LEU A 105 -0.73 6.04 -12.18
C LEU A 105 -1.11 6.39 -13.63
N PRO A 106 -1.90 5.54 -14.28
CA PRO A 106 -2.38 5.84 -15.63
C PRO A 106 -3.40 6.98 -15.58
N LEU A 107 -2.93 8.18 -15.83
CA LEU A 107 -3.72 9.39 -15.99
C LEU A 107 -3.41 10.02 -17.34
N ASN A 108 -4.45 10.46 -18.06
CA ASN A 108 -4.28 11.27 -19.26
C ASN A 108 -3.85 12.68 -18.85
N ASP A 109 -3.05 13.31 -19.69
CA ASP A 109 -2.64 14.71 -19.57
C ASP A 109 -1.84 15.07 -18.30
N LEU A 110 -1.35 14.06 -17.53
CA LEU A 110 -0.47 14.31 -16.42
C LEU A 110 0.93 14.64 -16.93
N PRO A 111 1.48 15.83 -16.61
CA PRO A 111 2.86 16.16 -16.98
C PRO A 111 3.88 15.25 -16.24
N SER A 112 5.10 15.20 -16.77
CA SER A 112 6.20 14.51 -16.07
C SER A 112 6.44 15.13 -14.70
N CYS A 113 6.60 14.31 -13.68
CA CYS A 113 6.80 14.73 -12.29
C CYS A 113 7.54 13.67 -11.49
N ASP A 114 8.22 14.08 -10.41
CA ASP A 114 8.92 13.18 -9.50
C ASP A 114 7.99 12.54 -8.48
N TYR A 115 7.00 13.28 -8.04
CA TYR A 115 5.96 12.87 -7.10
C TYR A 115 4.59 13.27 -7.65
N CYS A 116 3.56 12.64 -7.15
CA CYS A 116 2.19 12.97 -7.57
C CYS A 116 1.20 12.69 -6.44
N VAL A 117 0.33 13.64 -6.20
CA VAL A 117 -0.86 13.41 -5.35
C VAL A 117 -2.09 13.52 -6.22
N THR A 118 -3.08 12.67 -5.99
CA THR A 118 -4.36 12.75 -6.70
C THR A 118 -5.53 12.72 -5.74
N VAL A 119 -6.59 13.45 -6.10
CA VAL A 119 -7.87 13.45 -5.38
C VAL A 119 -8.99 13.16 -6.37
N PHE A 120 -9.55 11.98 -6.27
CA PHE A 120 -10.74 11.60 -7.02
C PHE A 120 -11.99 11.85 -6.20
N ARG A 121 -12.94 12.58 -6.78
CA ARG A 121 -14.28 12.79 -6.24
C ARG A 121 -15.31 12.20 -7.19
N LYS A 122 -16.21 11.39 -6.67
CA LYS A 122 -17.27 10.80 -7.49
C LYS A 122 -18.09 11.85 -8.24
N SER A 123 -18.34 13.01 -7.62
CA SER A 123 -19.04 14.13 -8.23
C SER A 123 -18.36 14.69 -9.48
N ASN A 124 -17.05 14.56 -9.59
CA ASN A 124 -16.24 15.13 -10.67
C ASN A 124 -15.88 14.11 -11.76
N ALA A 125 -16.30 12.84 -11.58
CA ALA A 125 -15.96 11.77 -12.51
C ALA A 125 -16.37 12.13 -13.96
N PRO A 126 -15.52 11.84 -14.95
CA PRO A 126 -14.27 11.07 -14.88
C PRO A 126 -13.02 11.90 -14.54
N LYS A 127 -13.16 13.17 -14.19
CA LYS A 127 -12.03 14.05 -13.87
C LYS A 127 -11.47 13.75 -12.50
N ILE A 128 -10.16 13.93 -12.36
CA ILE A 128 -9.40 13.80 -11.13
C ILE A 128 -8.54 15.05 -10.94
N GLU A 129 -8.44 15.53 -9.72
CA GLU A 129 -7.49 16.60 -9.38
C GLU A 129 -6.12 15.93 -9.17
N ALA A 130 -5.07 16.53 -9.73
CA ALA A 130 -3.71 16.02 -9.61
C ALA A 130 -2.73 17.15 -9.31
N TRP A 131 -1.79 16.86 -8.43
CA TRP A 131 -0.65 17.71 -8.08
C TRP A 131 0.62 17.02 -8.58
N PRO A 132 1.09 17.32 -9.80
CA PRO A 132 2.41 16.93 -10.25
C PRO A 132 3.44 17.76 -9.50
N ILE A 133 4.42 17.11 -8.85
CA ILE A 133 5.38 17.73 -7.95
C ILE A 133 6.77 17.34 -8.43
N GLY A 134 7.63 18.32 -8.67
CA GLY A 134 9.05 18.11 -8.95
C GLY A 134 9.85 17.91 -7.67
N LEU A 135 11.06 17.37 -7.82
CA LEU A 135 11.95 17.07 -6.69
C LEU A 135 12.21 18.29 -5.78
N ARG A 136 12.25 19.49 -6.34
CA ARG A 136 12.58 20.72 -5.61
C ARG A 136 11.36 21.57 -5.26
N ASP A 137 10.18 21.09 -5.63
CA ASP A 137 8.94 21.81 -5.32
C ASP A 137 8.53 21.58 -3.86
N PRO A 138 7.90 22.58 -3.23
CA PRO A 138 7.32 22.37 -1.90
C PRO A 138 6.14 21.40 -2.00
N LEU A 139 5.97 20.56 -0.97
CA LEU A 139 4.82 19.67 -0.89
C LEU A 139 3.54 20.51 -0.64
N PRO A 140 2.47 20.21 -1.39
CA PRO A 140 1.25 21.00 -1.32
C PRO A 140 0.36 20.66 -0.11
N ASN A 141 -0.58 21.55 0.17
CA ASN A 141 -1.74 21.27 0.97
C ASN A 141 -2.78 20.53 0.12
N ILE A 142 -3.25 19.39 0.59
CA ILE A 142 -4.18 18.52 -0.14
C ILE A 142 -5.57 18.58 0.50
N PRO A 143 -6.64 18.82 -0.31
CA PRO A 143 -8.00 18.72 0.18
C PRO A 143 -8.38 17.26 0.40
N ILE A 144 -8.96 16.99 1.56
CA ILE A 144 -9.49 15.67 1.92
C ILE A 144 -11.02 15.77 1.90
N PRO A 145 -11.69 15.15 0.92
CA PRO A 145 -13.14 15.22 0.78
C PRO A 145 -13.86 14.67 2.01
N LEU A 146 -14.87 15.37 2.46
CA LEU A 146 -15.77 14.94 3.53
C LEU A 146 -17.18 14.68 2.96
N LYS A 147 -18.09 14.12 3.78
CA LYS A 147 -19.44 13.74 3.35
C LYS A 147 -20.35 14.98 3.17
N GLY A 148 -21.13 14.99 2.10
CA GLY A 148 -22.13 16.01 1.84
C GLY A 148 -21.54 17.41 1.65
N ASP A 149 -22.14 18.40 2.31
CA ASP A 149 -21.76 19.82 2.17
C ASP A 149 -20.69 20.26 3.19
N PHE A 150 -20.10 19.33 3.93
CA PHE A 150 -18.99 19.68 4.80
C PHE A 150 -17.79 20.14 3.95
N PRO A 151 -17.14 21.25 4.38
CA PRO A 151 -15.90 21.68 3.71
C PRO A 151 -14.83 20.60 3.85
N ASP A 152 -13.98 20.49 2.83
CA ASP A 152 -12.85 19.57 2.87
C ASP A 152 -11.96 19.85 4.07
N ALA A 153 -11.43 18.79 4.66
CA ALA A 153 -10.29 18.94 5.55
C ALA A 153 -9.02 19.21 4.74
N THR A 154 -8.03 19.82 5.36
CA THR A 154 -6.74 20.11 4.71
C THR A 154 -5.67 19.22 5.28
N LEU A 155 -4.89 18.57 4.42
CA LEU A 155 -3.72 17.79 4.75
C LEU A 155 -2.47 18.55 4.33
N ASP A 156 -1.72 19.08 5.29
CA ASP A 156 -0.42 19.70 5.05
C ASP A 156 0.67 18.63 4.97
N LEU A 157 1.01 18.23 3.73
CA LEU A 157 2.01 17.19 3.49
C LEU A 157 3.40 17.62 3.94
N SER A 158 3.76 18.89 3.79
CA SER A 158 5.06 19.39 4.20
C SER A 158 5.24 19.28 5.71
N ALA A 159 4.26 19.75 6.47
CA ALA A 159 4.30 19.65 7.95
C ALA A 159 4.33 18.20 8.43
N ILE A 160 3.63 17.27 7.74
CA ILE A 160 3.64 15.87 8.10
C ILE A 160 5.01 15.24 7.84
N ILE A 161 5.61 15.48 6.68
CA ILE A 161 6.93 14.92 6.34
C ILE A 161 8.00 15.43 7.31
N HIS A 162 8.01 16.73 7.66
CA HIS A 162 8.92 17.25 8.65
C HIS A 162 8.76 16.54 10.01
N ARG A 163 7.52 16.39 10.48
CA ARG A 163 7.28 15.68 11.75
C ARG A 163 7.73 14.22 11.73
N VAL A 164 7.51 13.53 10.62
CA VAL A 164 7.97 12.12 10.45
C VAL A 164 9.48 12.07 10.43
N TYR A 165 10.12 12.98 9.71
CA TYR A 165 11.57 13.10 9.63
C TYR A 165 12.20 13.27 11.01
N ASP A 166 11.70 14.25 11.76
CA ASP A 166 12.18 14.55 13.12
C ASP A 166 11.92 13.39 14.09
N ALA A 167 10.69 12.85 14.07
CA ALA A 167 10.30 11.79 15.00
C ALA A 167 11.04 10.46 14.77
N ALA A 168 11.45 10.21 13.54
CA ALA A 168 12.19 9.00 13.18
C ALA A 168 13.71 9.16 13.29
N GLY A 169 14.22 10.37 13.56
CA GLY A 169 15.66 10.63 13.63
C GLY A 169 16.36 10.42 12.29
N TYR A 170 15.68 10.71 11.18
CA TYR A 170 16.23 10.48 9.86
C TYR A 170 17.51 11.27 9.57
N GLU A 171 17.74 12.36 10.25
CA GLU A 171 18.98 13.16 10.15
C GLU A 171 20.24 12.33 10.45
N ASP A 172 20.10 11.32 11.31
CA ASP A 172 21.25 10.56 11.82
C ASP A 172 21.76 9.48 10.84
N TYR A 173 20.91 9.03 9.85
CA TYR A 173 21.29 7.88 9.02
C TYR A 173 20.85 7.95 7.56
N LEU A 174 19.94 8.85 7.15
CA LEU A 174 19.43 8.86 5.77
C LEU A 174 20.49 9.29 4.73
N TYR A 175 21.50 10.04 5.14
CA TYR A 175 22.49 10.64 4.24
C TYR A 175 23.75 9.81 4.06
N GLU A 176 23.76 8.58 4.57
CA GLU A 176 24.92 7.67 4.44
C GLU A 176 25.01 7.02 3.04
N SER A 177 23.92 7.00 2.29
CA SER A 177 23.83 6.40 0.96
C SER A 177 23.11 7.28 -0.04
N GLN A 178 23.29 6.99 -1.32
CA GLN A 178 22.48 7.66 -2.36
C GLN A 178 21.02 7.18 -2.33
N PRO A 179 20.06 8.08 -2.63
CA PRO A 179 18.66 7.70 -2.72
C PRO A 179 18.39 6.79 -3.91
N GLU A 180 17.36 5.95 -3.81
CA GLU A 180 16.87 5.14 -4.93
C GLU A 180 15.56 5.70 -5.51
N PRO A 181 15.47 5.84 -6.84
CA PRO A 181 16.56 5.78 -7.81
C PRO A 181 17.61 6.88 -7.56
N PRO A 182 18.87 6.71 -8.02
CA PRO A 182 19.92 7.69 -7.80
C PRO A 182 19.55 9.04 -8.41
N LEU A 183 20.08 10.11 -7.85
CA LEU A 183 20.01 11.45 -8.45
C LEU A 183 21.13 11.62 -9.46
N GLU A 184 20.86 12.35 -10.55
CA GLU A 184 21.83 12.60 -11.62
C GLU A 184 21.87 14.08 -11.98
N GLY A 185 22.97 14.50 -12.61
CA GLY A 185 23.13 15.85 -13.14
C GLY A 185 22.86 16.95 -12.11
N ALA A 186 22.08 17.95 -12.51
CA ALA A 186 21.78 19.12 -11.68
C ALA A 186 21.03 18.78 -10.37
N ASP A 187 20.29 17.68 -10.34
CA ASP A 187 19.57 17.26 -9.12
C ASP A 187 20.53 16.63 -8.11
N LEU A 188 21.54 15.90 -8.56
CA LEU A 188 22.59 15.41 -7.69
C LEU A 188 23.41 16.57 -7.12
N GLU A 189 23.81 17.53 -7.95
CA GLU A 189 24.55 18.71 -7.52
C GLU A 189 23.76 19.51 -6.46
N TRP A 190 22.47 19.70 -6.71
CA TRP A 190 21.60 20.38 -5.75
C TRP A 190 21.47 19.61 -4.44
N ALA A 191 21.27 18.29 -4.48
CA ALA A 191 21.13 17.47 -3.27
C ALA A 191 22.41 17.47 -2.43
N GLN A 192 23.59 17.46 -3.07
CA GLN A 192 24.88 17.52 -2.38
C GLN A 192 25.07 18.78 -1.52
N THR A 193 24.33 19.85 -1.82
CA THR A 193 24.40 21.07 -0.99
C THR A 193 23.79 20.89 0.42
N PHE A 194 22.96 19.86 0.61
CA PHE A 194 22.30 19.54 1.88
C PHE A 194 22.95 18.39 2.64
N ILE A 195 23.77 17.57 1.96
CA ILE A 195 24.48 16.48 2.60
C ILE A 195 25.67 17.09 3.35
N ARG A 196 25.66 16.97 4.66
CA ARG A 196 26.81 17.38 5.49
C ARG A 196 27.98 16.46 5.19
N SER A 197 29.11 17.03 4.76
CA SER A 197 30.41 16.35 4.66
C SER A 197 30.95 15.97 6.02
#